data_34b0710485195e70171026fe81b7dc46
#
_entry.id   34b0710485195e70171026fe81b7dc46
#
_cell.length_a   1.000
_cell.length_b   1.000
_cell.length_c   1.000
_cell.angle_alpha   90.00
_cell.angle_beta   90.00
_cell.angle_gamma   90.00
#
_symmetry.space_group_name_H-M   'P 1'
#
loop_
_entity.id
_entity.type
_entity.pdbx_description
1 polymer ?
#
loop_
_entity_poly.entity_id
_entity_poly.type
_entity_poly.pdbx_seq_one_letter_code
_entity_poly.pdbx_strand_id
1 'polypeptide(L)'
;MVNNKASLLLEGLFPNHCCLCGWRCAGNLPLCEPCRNEMPLNESACDRCALPLASPAARLCGACLRRPPAFDRVIAPWLYGEYLAHILQRWKFHRDTRLTRLLADMWQQQVSEVAPVDAAVPVPMQWRRGYNQAELLALALRRHRPQLTIASRLLCRHRHTRAQSGMTARARSRNLRGAFTAGNACANLRLAVIDDVLTTGATAQEVAQTLKDAGATYVEIWCLARTPPPGD
;
A
#
# COMPACT_ATOMS: atom_id res chain seq x y z
N MET A 1 -21.61 -11.75 20.50
CA MET A 1 -22.20 -12.64 19.46
C MET A 1 -23.32 -11.87 18.78
N VAL A 2 -23.06 -11.17 17.68
CA VAL A 2 -24.09 -10.43 16.93
C VAL A 2 -24.82 -11.44 16.04
N ASN A 3 -26.13 -11.40 16.10
CA ASN A 3 -27.09 -12.32 15.53
C ASN A 3 -26.79 -12.69 14.04
N ASN A 4 -26.28 -13.86 13.82
CA ASN A 4 -25.96 -14.42 12.48
C ASN A 4 -27.21 -14.48 11.54
N LYS A 5 -28.41 -14.58 12.11
CA LYS A 5 -29.67 -14.65 11.38
C LYS A 5 -30.08 -13.29 10.76
N ALA A 6 -29.83 -12.18 11.44
CA ALA A 6 -30.15 -10.84 10.91
C ALA A 6 -29.19 -10.45 9.77
N SER A 7 -27.92 -10.87 9.83
CA SER A 7 -26.95 -10.68 8.74
C SER A 7 -27.36 -11.47 7.49
N LEU A 8 -27.77 -12.72 7.63
CA LEU A 8 -28.25 -13.57 6.52
C LEU A 8 -29.52 -13.02 5.85
N LEU A 9 -30.45 -12.46 6.61
CA LEU A 9 -31.66 -11.82 6.07
C LEU A 9 -31.32 -10.54 5.31
N LEU A 10 -30.41 -9.71 5.84
CA LEU A 10 -29.95 -8.49 5.16
C LEU A 10 -29.14 -8.80 3.90
N GLU A 11 -28.32 -9.85 3.89
CA GLU A 11 -27.60 -10.32 2.70
C GLU A 11 -28.55 -10.85 1.62
N GLY A 12 -29.69 -11.41 2.00
CA GLY A 12 -30.76 -11.82 1.08
C GLY A 12 -31.48 -10.66 0.40
N LEU A 13 -31.71 -9.56 1.15
CA LEU A 13 -32.40 -8.36 0.68
C LEU A 13 -31.48 -7.37 -0.05
N PHE A 14 -30.20 -7.29 0.34
CA PHE A 14 -29.20 -6.38 -0.21
C PHE A 14 -27.89 -7.13 -0.53
N PRO A 15 -27.89 -7.96 -1.59
CA PRO A 15 -26.70 -8.73 -1.93
C PRO A 15 -25.55 -7.81 -2.35
N ASN A 16 -24.34 -8.12 -1.87
CA ASN A 16 -23.15 -7.51 -2.39
C ASN A 16 -22.89 -7.97 -3.83
N HIS A 17 -22.46 -7.04 -4.68
CA HIS A 17 -22.06 -7.34 -6.05
C HIS A 17 -20.56 -7.10 -6.20
N CYS A 18 -19.91 -7.96 -6.97
CA CYS A 18 -18.49 -7.86 -7.28
C CYS A 18 -18.18 -6.53 -7.96
N CYS A 19 -17.22 -5.80 -7.42
CA CYS A 19 -16.81 -4.50 -7.95
C CYS A 19 -16.12 -4.60 -9.33
N LEU A 20 -15.75 -5.80 -9.76
CA LEU A 20 -15.12 -6.07 -11.07
C LEU A 20 -16.12 -6.61 -12.10
N CYS A 21 -16.76 -7.73 -11.83
CA CYS A 21 -17.63 -8.40 -12.81
C CYS A 21 -19.13 -8.15 -12.61
N GLY A 22 -19.54 -7.47 -11.52
CA GLY A 22 -20.95 -7.23 -11.21
C GLY A 22 -21.72 -8.45 -10.68
N TRP A 23 -21.12 -9.64 -10.62
CA TRP A 23 -21.77 -10.84 -10.13
C TRP A 23 -22.09 -10.75 -8.64
N ARG A 24 -23.11 -11.46 -8.19
CA ARG A 24 -23.48 -11.52 -6.77
C ARG A 24 -22.36 -12.19 -5.96
N CYS A 25 -21.93 -11.54 -4.88
CA CYS A 25 -20.93 -12.06 -3.96
C CYS A 25 -21.59 -12.71 -2.75
N ALA A 26 -21.05 -13.83 -2.29
CA ALA A 26 -21.31 -14.34 -0.97
C ALA A 26 -20.48 -13.55 0.06
N GLY A 27 -21.11 -13.16 1.20
CA GLY A 27 -20.43 -12.46 2.28
C GLY A 27 -20.36 -10.94 2.12
N ASN A 28 -19.59 -10.30 3.00
CA ASN A 28 -19.62 -8.85 3.23
C ASN A 28 -18.65 -8.03 2.38
N LEU A 29 -17.88 -8.67 1.48
CA LEU A 29 -16.91 -7.99 0.63
C LEU A 29 -17.39 -7.91 -0.80
N PRO A 30 -17.26 -6.76 -1.49
CA PRO A 30 -17.73 -6.56 -2.86
C PRO A 30 -16.71 -7.10 -3.89
N LEU A 31 -16.25 -8.34 -3.72
CA LEU A 31 -15.34 -9.02 -4.64
C LEU A 31 -15.61 -10.52 -4.59
N CYS A 32 -15.96 -11.13 -5.72
CA CYS A 32 -16.15 -12.56 -5.82
C CYS A 32 -14.81 -13.31 -5.85
N GLU A 33 -14.85 -14.58 -5.44
CA GLU A 33 -13.65 -15.43 -5.39
C GLU A 33 -12.96 -15.60 -6.75
N PRO A 34 -13.65 -15.85 -7.87
CA PRO A 34 -13.00 -15.90 -9.18
C PRO A 34 -12.21 -14.63 -9.50
N CYS A 35 -12.81 -13.45 -9.34
CA CYS A 35 -12.11 -12.18 -9.62
C CYS A 35 -10.93 -11.92 -8.65
N ARG A 36 -11.02 -12.41 -7.43
CA ARG A 36 -9.89 -12.31 -6.48
C ARG A 36 -8.73 -13.20 -6.91
N ASN A 37 -9.01 -14.41 -7.37
CA ASN A 37 -7.99 -15.38 -7.78
C ASN A 37 -7.29 -14.99 -9.10
N GLU A 38 -7.92 -14.14 -9.92
CA GLU A 38 -7.31 -13.57 -11.13
C GLU A 38 -6.30 -12.43 -10.85
N MET A 39 -6.21 -11.97 -9.60
CA MET A 39 -5.22 -10.94 -9.26
C MET A 39 -3.82 -11.53 -9.18
N PRO A 40 -2.86 -11.06 -10.00
CA PRO A 40 -1.52 -11.63 -10.02
C PRO A 40 -0.79 -11.39 -8.70
N LEU A 41 -0.43 -12.46 -8.00
CA LEU A 41 0.38 -12.41 -6.80
C LEU A 41 1.84 -12.10 -7.14
N ASN A 42 2.52 -11.43 -6.24
CA ASN A 42 3.94 -11.09 -6.34
C ASN A 42 4.78 -12.11 -5.55
N GLU A 43 4.79 -13.35 -6.01
CA GLU A 43 5.38 -14.49 -5.28
C GLU A 43 6.91 -14.49 -5.31
N SER A 44 7.50 -14.20 -6.49
CA SER A 44 8.96 -14.15 -6.66
C SER A 44 9.41 -12.71 -6.71
N ALA A 45 9.65 -12.11 -5.56
CA ALA A 45 9.94 -10.70 -5.44
C ALA A 45 11.30 -10.42 -4.77
N CYS A 46 11.92 -9.31 -5.16
CA CYS A 46 13.10 -8.79 -4.48
C CYS A 46 12.80 -8.51 -3.00
N ASP A 47 13.54 -9.12 -2.08
CA ASP A 47 13.37 -8.98 -0.63
C ASP A 47 13.38 -7.52 -0.16
N ARG A 48 14.05 -6.63 -0.92
CA ARG A 48 14.16 -5.23 -0.55
C ARG A 48 13.10 -4.33 -1.19
N CYS A 49 12.86 -4.42 -2.50
CA CYS A 49 11.98 -3.47 -3.19
C CYS A 49 10.74 -4.11 -3.82
N ALA A 50 10.50 -5.38 -3.55
CA ALA A 50 9.39 -6.17 -4.08
C ALA A 50 9.27 -6.16 -5.61
N LEU A 51 10.36 -5.83 -6.36
CA LEU A 51 10.35 -5.96 -7.80
C LEU A 51 10.29 -7.44 -8.18
N PRO A 52 9.38 -7.86 -9.09
CA PRO A 52 9.34 -9.25 -9.51
C PRO A 52 10.68 -9.68 -10.11
N LEU A 53 11.11 -10.90 -9.80
CA LEU A 53 12.38 -11.48 -10.20
C LEU A 53 12.13 -12.61 -11.19
N ALA A 54 12.94 -12.66 -12.24
CA ALA A 54 12.87 -13.72 -13.25
C ALA A 54 13.30 -15.09 -12.71
N SER A 55 14.17 -15.12 -11.68
CA SER A 55 14.63 -16.34 -11.04
C SER A 55 14.17 -16.43 -9.59
N PRO A 56 13.47 -17.51 -9.20
CA PRO A 56 13.06 -17.74 -7.80
C PRO A 56 14.24 -17.90 -6.83
N ALA A 57 15.43 -18.26 -7.33
CA ALA A 57 16.65 -18.37 -6.52
C ALA A 57 17.27 -17.00 -6.19
N ALA A 58 16.94 -15.95 -6.92
CA ALA A 58 17.45 -14.62 -6.65
C ALA A 58 16.68 -13.99 -5.48
N ARG A 59 17.39 -13.39 -4.53
CA ARG A 59 16.79 -12.68 -3.40
C ARG A 59 16.72 -11.16 -3.60
N LEU A 60 17.61 -10.60 -4.39
CA LEU A 60 17.70 -9.18 -4.66
C LEU A 60 17.77 -8.89 -6.15
N CYS A 61 17.10 -7.84 -6.58
CA CYS A 61 17.21 -7.37 -7.95
C CYS A 61 18.54 -6.62 -8.18
N GLY A 62 18.99 -6.57 -9.44
CA GLY A 62 20.24 -5.90 -9.79
C GLY A 62 20.32 -4.42 -9.41
N ALA A 63 19.19 -3.72 -9.36
CA ALA A 63 19.15 -2.33 -8.90
C ALA A 63 19.45 -2.22 -7.41
N CYS A 64 18.85 -3.07 -6.57
CA CYS A 64 19.08 -3.08 -5.11
C CYS A 64 20.49 -3.57 -4.74
N LEU A 65 21.07 -4.45 -5.55
CA LEU A 65 22.47 -4.87 -5.37
C LEU A 65 23.43 -3.73 -5.65
N ARG A 66 23.22 -2.97 -6.72
CA ARG A 66 24.11 -1.86 -7.09
C ARG A 66 23.93 -0.63 -6.19
N ARG A 67 22.68 -0.29 -5.87
CA ARG A 67 22.33 0.89 -5.09
C ARG A 67 21.15 0.58 -4.17
N PRO A 68 21.41 0.16 -2.94
CA PRO A 68 20.36 -0.09 -1.96
C PRO A 68 19.50 1.16 -1.74
N PRO A 69 18.16 1.03 -1.71
CA PRO A 69 17.28 2.14 -1.35
C PRO A 69 17.36 2.46 0.15
N ALA A 70 16.83 3.61 0.56
CA ALA A 70 16.80 4.04 1.96
C ALA A 70 15.86 3.20 2.84
N PHE A 71 14.81 2.61 2.26
CA PHE A 71 13.96 1.67 2.97
C PHE A 71 14.61 0.28 3.08
N ASP A 72 14.27 -0.44 4.13
CA ASP A 72 14.87 -1.74 4.44
C ASP A 72 14.13 -2.88 3.70
N ARG A 73 12.80 -2.79 3.56
CA ARG A 73 11.96 -3.81 2.92
C ARG A 73 10.69 -3.21 2.32
N VAL A 74 10.12 -3.89 1.33
CA VAL A 74 8.79 -3.60 0.78
C VAL A 74 7.94 -4.85 0.87
N ILE A 75 6.70 -4.69 1.34
CA ILE A 75 5.65 -5.70 1.28
C ILE A 75 4.61 -5.22 0.29
N ALA A 76 4.48 -5.93 -0.83
CA ALA A 76 3.55 -5.67 -1.91
C ALA A 76 3.05 -7.01 -2.45
N PRO A 77 1.94 -7.54 -1.92
CA PRO A 77 1.50 -8.91 -2.21
C PRO A 77 1.03 -9.11 -3.65
N TRP A 78 0.66 -8.04 -4.38
CA TRP A 78 0.23 -8.14 -5.77
C TRP A 78 1.16 -7.41 -6.74
N LEU A 79 1.15 -7.87 -7.97
CA LEU A 79 1.58 -7.06 -9.11
C LEU A 79 0.46 -6.10 -9.51
N TYR A 80 0.84 -4.88 -9.87
CA TYR A 80 -0.11 -3.89 -10.37
C TYR A 80 -0.56 -4.29 -11.76
N GLY A 81 -1.77 -4.80 -11.86
CA GLY A 81 -2.43 -5.27 -13.08
C GLY A 81 -3.82 -4.66 -13.23
N GLU A 82 -4.52 -5.02 -14.29
CA GLU A 82 -5.78 -4.42 -14.73
C GLU A 82 -6.87 -4.47 -13.65
N TYR A 83 -7.11 -5.64 -13.04
CA TYR A 83 -8.14 -5.81 -11.99
C TYR A 83 -7.89 -4.92 -10.78
N LEU A 84 -6.67 -4.92 -10.27
CA LEU A 84 -6.33 -4.09 -9.12
C LEU A 84 -6.33 -2.60 -9.47
N ALA A 85 -5.90 -2.24 -10.69
CA ALA A 85 -5.99 -0.88 -11.19
C ALA A 85 -7.42 -0.35 -11.19
N HIS A 86 -8.39 -1.17 -11.65
CA HIS A 86 -9.82 -0.82 -11.64
C HIS A 86 -10.33 -0.57 -10.21
N ILE A 87 -10.03 -1.47 -9.26
CA ILE A 87 -10.43 -1.29 -7.85
C ILE A 87 -9.81 -0.01 -7.27
N LEU A 88 -8.52 0.21 -7.51
CA LEU A 88 -7.80 1.38 -6.99
C LEU A 88 -8.30 2.69 -7.61
N GLN A 89 -8.66 2.71 -8.90
CA GLN A 89 -9.27 3.87 -9.54
C GLN A 89 -10.61 4.22 -8.89
N ARG A 90 -11.49 3.24 -8.69
CA ARG A 90 -12.75 3.45 -7.98
C ARG A 90 -12.52 3.97 -6.57
N TRP A 91 -11.61 3.34 -5.83
CA TRP A 91 -11.27 3.76 -4.48
C TRP A 91 -10.74 5.20 -4.42
N LYS A 92 -9.87 5.58 -5.36
CA LYS A 92 -9.24 6.91 -5.40
C LYS A 92 -10.17 8.02 -5.88
N PHE A 93 -11.01 7.76 -6.86
CA PHE A 93 -11.75 8.81 -7.56
C PHE A 93 -13.25 8.80 -7.28
N HIS A 94 -13.84 7.67 -6.92
CA HIS A 94 -15.26 7.57 -6.61
C HIS A 94 -15.57 7.54 -5.11
N ARG A 95 -14.58 7.70 -4.25
CA ARG A 95 -14.72 7.70 -2.78
C ARG A 95 -15.44 6.46 -2.23
N ASP A 96 -15.31 5.32 -2.89
CA ASP A 96 -15.94 4.07 -2.45
C ASP A 96 -15.19 3.51 -1.23
N THR A 97 -15.58 3.98 -0.04
CA THR A 97 -14.92 3.60 1.22
C THR A 97 -15.07 2.12 1.58
N ARG A 98 -16.06 1.41 0.96
CA ARG A 98 -16.21 -0.05 1.14
C ARG A 98 -14.98 -0.78 0.62
N LEU A 99 -14.33 -0.24 -0.42
CA LEU A 99 -13.11 -0.80 -0.98
C LEU A 99 -11.91 -0.67 -0.04
N THR A 100 -11.93 0.28 0.91
CA THR A 100 -10.86 0.38 1.93
C THR A 100 -10.80 -0.88 2.78
N ARG A 101 -11.97 -1.36 3.24
CA ARG A 101 -12.04 -2.60 4.01
C ARG A 101 -11.66 -3.80 3.17
N LEU A 102 -12.17 -3.91 1.95
CA LEU A 102 -11.82 -4.97 1.02
C LEU A 102 -10.30 -5.06 0.85
N LEU A 103 -9.64 -3.94 0.53
CA LEU A 103 -8.20 -3.89 0.27
C LEU A 103 -7.37 -4.25 1.52
N ALA A 104 -7.80 -3.79 2.70
CA ALA A 104 -7.13 -4.15 3.96
C ALA A 104 -7.30 -5.63 4.32
N ASP A 105 -8.52 -6.17 4.17
CA ASP A 105 -8.81 -7.58 4.45
C ASP A 105 -8.03 -8.49 3.49
N MET A 106 -7.99 -8.14 2.20
CA MET A 106 -7.20 -8.86 1.19
C MET A 106 -5.70 -8.81 1.50
N TRP A 107 -5.15 -7.62 1.83
CA TRP A 107 -3.74 -7.45 2.17
C TRP A 107 -3.39 -8.31 3.38
N GLN A 108 -4.20 -8.29 4.44
CA GLN A 108 -3.98 -9.08 5.64
C GLN A 108 -4.02 -10.60 5.37
N GLN A 109 -4.86 -11.06 4.45
CA GLN A 109 -4.93 -12.48 4.07
C GLN A 109 -3.67 -12.96 3.33
N GLN A 110 -3.05 -12.08 2.53
CA GLN A 110 -1.85 -12.42 1.77
C GLN A 110 -0.55 -12.21 2.57
N VAL A 111 -0.58 -11.34 3.58
CA VAL A 111 0.61 -10.98 4.34
C VAL A 111 0.56 -11.65 5.72
N SER A 112 1.14 -12.85 5.80
CA SER A 112 1.22 -13.63 7.05
C SER A 112 2.17 -13.01 8.06
N GLU A 113 3.32 -12.50 7.60
CA GLU A 113 4.39 -12.01 8.44
C GLU A 113 4.86 -10.61 8.04
N VAL A 114 4.96 -9.75 9.02
CA VAL A 114 5.60 -8.43 8.93
C VAL A 114 6.64 -8.31 10.04
N ALA A 115 7.69 -7.54 9.78
CA ALA A 115 8.64 -7.22 10.84
C ALA A 115 7.93 -6.48 11.98
N PRO A 116 8.37 -6.65 13.25
CA PRO A 116 7.89 -5.82 14.34
C PRO A 116 8.19 -4.34 14.05
N VAL A 117 7.15 -3.51 14.11
CA VAL A 117 7.23 -2.06 13.92
C VAL A 117 6.53 -1.36 15.07
N ASP A 118 7.05 -0.19 15.47
CA ASP A 118 6.52 0.61 16.55
C ASP A 118 5.30 1.42 16.10
N ALA A 119 5.30 1.87 14.84
CA ALA A 119 4.20 2.63 14.28
C ALA A 119 4.08 2.50 12.76
N ALA A 120 2.86 2.69 12.26
CA ALA A 120 2.56 2.86 10.85
C ALA A 120 2.41 4.34 10.52
N VAL A 121 3.11 4.79 9.47
CA VAL A 121 3.16 6.16 9.00
C VAL A 121 2.53 6.22 7.61
N PRO A 122 1.28 6.68 7.47
CA PRO A 122 0.68 6.86 6.15
C PRO A 122 1.41 7.94 5.36
N VAL A 123 1.70 7.68 4.08
CA VAL A 123 2.26 8.71 3.19
C VAL A 123 1.33 9.91 3.14
N PRO A 124 1.79 11.14 3.47
CA PRO A 124 0.96 12.31 3.43
C PRO A 124 0.52 12.65 2.00
N MET A 125 -0.78 12.82 1.82
CA MET A 125 -1.36 13.18 0.54
C MET A 125 -1.13 14.66 0.20
N GLN A 126 -1.24 15.00 -1.09
CA GLN A 126 -1.46 16.39 -1.49
C GLN A 126 -2.87 16.85 -1.07
N TRP A 127 -2.96 17.91 -0.29
CA TRP A 127 -4.18 18.36 0.40
C TRP A 127 -5.42 18.62 -0.49
N ARG A 128 -5.27 18.70 -1.81
CA ARG A 128 -6.36 18.94 -2.76
C ARG A 128 -7.30 17.74 -3.02
N ARG A 129 -6.98 16.53 -2.52
CA ARG A 129 -7.78 15.33 -2.81
C ARG A 129 -8.92 15.03 -1.83
N GLY A 130 -9.03 15.76 -0.71
CA GLY A 130 -10.14 15.65 0.24
C GLY A 130 -10.06 14.49 1.23
N TYR A 131 -9.34 13.41 0.95
CA TYR A 131 -9.08 12.30 1.90
C TYR A 131 -7.80 11.56 1.54
N ASN A 132 -7.10 11.02 2.56
CA ASN A 132 -5.83 10.32 2.39
C ASN A 132 -6.07 8.80 2.34
N GLN A 133 -5.89 8.19 1.17
CA GLN A 133 -6.05 6.74 0.97
C GLN A 133 -5.10 5.93 1.84
N ALA A 134 -3.84 6.36 1.96
CA ALA A 134 -2.85 5.68 2.79
C ALA A 134 -3.27 5.67 4.27
N GLU A 135 -3.86 6.76 4.75
CA GLU A 135 -4.39 6.85 6.12
C GLU A 135 -5.62 5.97 6.33
N LEU A 136 -6.55 5.95 5.37
CA LEU A 136 -7.70 5.05 5.42
C LEU A 136 -7.26 3.59 5.43
N LEU A 137 -6.27 3.23 4.61
CA LEU A 137 -5.71 1.88 4.57
C LEU A 137 -5.04 1.53 5.91
N ALA A 138 -4.23 2.42 6.47
CA ALA A 138 -3.59 2.23 7.77
C ALA A 138 -4.61 2.00 8.88
N LEU A 139 -5.67 2.81 8.94
CA LEU A 139 -6.76 2.66 9.90
C LEU A 139 -7.53 1.34 9.72
N ALA A 140 -7.72 0.89 8.48
CA ALA A 140 -8.36 -0.39 8.20
C ALA A 140 -7.48 -1.57 8.60
N LEU A 141 -6.17 -1.53 8.33
CA LEU A 141 -5.20 -2.55 8.73
C LEU A 141 -5.08 -2.68 10.26
N ARG A 142 -5.25 -1.59 11.01
CA ARG A 142 -5.29 -1.64 12.49
C ARG A 142 -6.39 -2.54 13.02
N ARG A 143 -7.46 -2.81 12.27
CA ARG A 143 -8.54 -3.74 12.70
C ARG A 143 -8.03 -5.18 12.81
N HIS A 144 -7.05 -5.55 11.98
CA HIS A 144 -6.39 -6.85 12.01
C HIS A 144 -5.16 -6.88 12.93
N ARG A 145 -4.62 -5.69 13.25
CA ARG A 145 -3.42 -5.49 14.07
C ARG A 145 -3.69 -4.42 15.13
N PRO A 146 -4.49 -4.74 16.19
CA PRO A 146 -4.94 -3.75 17.17
C PRO A 146 -3.82 -3.00 17.89
N GLN A 147 -2.64 -3.65 18.03
CA GLN A 147 -1.43 -3.06 18.61
C GLN A 147 -0.73 -2.04 17.69
N LEU A 148 -1.10 -1.97 16.41
CA LEU A 148 -0.47 -1.07 15.45
C LEU A 148 -0.83 0.39 15.76
N THR A 149 0.15 1.18 16.18
CA THR A 149 0.01 2.63 16.35
C THR A 149 0.01 3.32 14.99
N ILE A 150 -0.98 4.19 14.72
CA ILE A 150 -0.99 5.00 13.51
C ILE A 150 -0.45 6.39 13.84
N ALA A 151 0.68 6.73 13.25
CA ALA A 151 1.44 7.95 13.54
C ALA A 151 1.46 8.92 12.36
N SER A 152 0.27 9.38 11.91
CA SER A 152 0.09 10.26 10.74
C SER A 152 0.86 11.58 10.82
N ARG A 153 1.22 12.03 12.04
CA ARG A 153 1.92 13.30 12.26
C ARG A 153 3.44 13.19 12.25
N LEU A 154 4.01 11.98 12.23
CA LEU A 154 5.46 11.80 12.17
C LEU A 154 6.07 12.28 10.86
N LEU A 155 5.29 12.26 9.78
CA LEU A 155 5.72 12.66 8.45
C LEU A 155 4.77 13.73 7.92
N CYS A 156 5.33 14.88 7.52
CA CYS A 156 4.56 15.97 6.93
C CYS A 156 5.03 16.25 5.50
N ARG A 157 4.11 16.58 4.61
CA ARG A 157 4.41 17.05 3.26
C ARG A 157 4.20 18.55 3.20
N HIS A 158 5.27 19.30 3.01
CA HIS A 158 5.22 20.77 3.02
C HIS A 158 5.33 21.42 1.63
N ARG A 159 5.76 20.65 0.63
CA ARG A 159 5.92 21.19 -0.73
C ARG A 159 4.86 20.61 -1.68
N HIS A 160 4.21 21.51 -2.42
CA HIS A 160 3.37 21.12 -3.54
C HIS A 160 4.24 20.56 -4.67
N THR A 161 3.99 19.31 -5.04
CA THR A 161 4.64 18.69 -6.19
C THR A 161 3.60 18.49 -7.30
N ARG A 162 4.03 18.55 -8.55
CA ARG A 162 3.13 18.27 -9.69
C ARG A 162 2.57 16.85 -9.60
N ALA A 163 1.38 16.63 -10.15
CA ALA A 163 0.82 15.29 -10.27
C ALA A 163 1.81 14.37 -10.97
N GLN A 164 2.02 13.16 -10.41
CA GLN A 164 3.07 12.24 -10.89
C GLN A 164 2.66 11.41 -12.11
N SER A 165 1.37 11.45 -12.50
CA SER A 165 0.87 10.78 -13.70
C SER A 165 1.56 11.35 -14.94
N GLY A 166 2.08 10.46 -15.80
CA GLY A 166 2.79 10.85 -17.02
C GLY A 166 4.26 11.27 -16.84
N MET A 167 4.79 11.34 -15.61
CA MET A 167 6.20 11.70 -15.39
C MET A 167 7.13 10.49 -15.50
N THR A 168 8.35 10.71 -16.05
CA THR A 168 9.43 9.72 -16.00
C THR A 168 9.92 9.47 -14.57
N ALA A 169 10.59 8.34 -14.31
CA ALA A 169 11.14 8.01 -12.99
C ALA A 169 12.09 9.10 -12.45
N ARG A 170 12.97 9.65 -13.31
CA ARG A 170 13.88 10.75 -12.94
C ARG A 170 13.14 12.04 -12.61
N ALA A 171 12.08 12.37 -13.36
CA ALA A 171 11.27 13.55 -13.10
C ALA A 171 10.49 13.39 -11.78
N ARG A 172 9.96 12.21 -11.47
CA ARG A 172 9.30 11.91 -10.19
C ARG A 172 10.25 12.08 -9.00
N SER A 173 11.46 11.53 -9.10
CA SER A 173 12.47 11.66 -8.04
C SER A 173 12.84 13.13 -7.78
N ARG A 174 13.11 13.91 -8.82
CA ARG A 174 13.40 15.35 -8.68
C ARG A 174 12.23 16.14 -8.11
N ASN A 175 11.00 15.80 -8.52
CA ASN A 175 9.77 16.45 -8.06
C ASN A 175 9.53 16.23 -6.55
N LEU A 176 9.95 15.10 -6.00
CA LEU A 176 9.72 14.72 -4.60
C LEU A 176 10.86 15.10 -3.65
N ARG A 177 12.06 15.38 -4.17
CA ARG A 177 13.22 15.69 -3.33
C ARG A 177 12.91 16.85 -2.38
N GLY A 178 13.09 16.63 -1.08
CA GLY A 178 12.79 17.58 -0.02
C GLY A 178 11.31 17.98 0.06
N ALA A 179 10.38 17.11 -0.33
CA ALA A 179 8.95 17.38 -0.23
C ALA A 179 8.37 17.00 1.13
N PHE A 180 9.11 16.23 1.92
CA PHE A 180 8.68 15.73 3.22
C PHE A 180 9.61 16.22 4.33
N THR A 181 9.05 16.30 5.55
CA THR A 181 9.79 16.53 6.79
C THR A 181 9.30 15.55 7.85
N ALA A 182 10.20 15.10 8.68
CA ALA A 182 9.91 14.30 9.86
C ALA A 182 10.58 14.94 11.09
N GLY A 183 9.94 14.80 12.24
CA GLY A 183 10.49 15.33 13.50
C GLY A 183 11.31 14.28 14.26
N ASN A 184 12.00 14.72 15.33
CA ASN A 184 12.84 13.87 16.18
C ASN A 184 12.07 12.74 16.89
N ALA A 185 10.74 12.77 16.88
CA ALA A 185 9.89 11.68 17.38
C ALA A 185 10.04 10.37 16.60
N CYS A 186 10.76 10.37 15.48
CA CYS A 186 11.13 9.16 14.73
C CYS A 186 12.36 8.44 15.28
N ALA A 187 13.12 9.07 16.17
CA ALA A 187 14.40 8.56 16.67
C ALA A 187 14.23 7.18 17.32
N ASN A 188 15.08 6.25 16.90
CA ASN A 188 15.13 4.85 17.35
C ASN A 188 13.89 4.00 17.00
N LEU A 189 12.91 4.52 16.26
CA LEU A 189 11.72 3.79 15.88
C LEU A 189 11.94 2.89 14.65
N ARG A 190 11.20 1.78 14.65
CA ARG A 190 10.98 0.92 13.50
C ARG A 190 9.61 1.28 12.90
N LEU A 191 9.58 1.72 11.67
CA LEU A 191 8.38 2.32 11.07
C LEU A 191 7.90 1.54 9.84
N ALA A 192 6.59 1.34 9.73
CA ALA A 192 5.93 0.89 8.52
C ALA A 192 5.33 2.09 7.77
N VAL A 193 5.81 2.39 6.60
CA VAL A 193 5.22 3.43 5.73
C VAL A 193 4.10 2.81 4.90
N ILE A 194 2.90 3.38 4.99
CA ILE A 194 1.74 2.88 4.23
C ILE A 194 1.57 3.73 2.96
N ASP A 195 1.50 3.06 1.81
CA ASP A 195 1.17 3.67 0.52
C ASP A 195 0.22 2.74 -0.27
N ASP A 196 -0.33 3.20 -1.39
CA ASP A 196 -1.23 2.39 -2.21
C ASP A 196 -0.47 1.48 -3.20
N VAL A 197 0.39 2.04 -4.05
CA VAL A 197 1.12 1.31 -5.10
C VAL A 197 2.56 1.80 -5.19
N LEU A 198 3.48 0.87 -5.13
CA LEU A 198 4.89 1.14 -5.39
C LEU A 198 5.18 1.06 -6.90
N THR A 199 5.27 2.21 -7.55
CA THR A 199 5.61 2.30 -8.98
C THR A 199 7.13 2.34 -9.20
N THR A 200 7.73 3.50 -9.28
CA THR A 200 9.18 3.69 -9.42
C THR A 200 9.94 3.60 -8.09
N GLY A 201 9.22 3.64 -6.96
CA GLY A 201 9.80 3.71 -5.63
C GLY A 201 10.28 5.11 -5.21
N ALA A 202 10.06 6.15 -6.05
CA ALA A 202 10.57 7.49 -5.76
C ALA A 202 9.96 8.10 -4.48
N THR A 203 8.66 7.90 -4.24
CA THR A 203 8.00 8.35 -3.00
C THR A 203 8.54 7.58 -1.80
N ALA A 204 8.60 6.25 -1.90
CA ALA A 204 9.10 5.40 -0.83
C ALA A 204 10.56 5.74 -0.48
N GLN A 205 11.41 5.97 -1.48
CA GLN A 205 12.80 6.38 -1.30
C GLN A 205 12.91 7.71 -0.51
N GLU A 206 12.17 8.73 -0.93
CA GLU A 206 12.22 10.05 -0.31
C GLU A 206 11.66 10.03 1.12
N VAL A 207 10.53 9.35 1.32
CA VAL A 207 9.91 9.19 2.64
C VAL A 207 10.84 8.42 3.58
N ALA A 208 11.39 7.28 3.13
CA ALA A 208 12.28 6.48 3.94
C ALA A 208 13.56 7.25 4.30
N GLN A 209 14.15 7.98 3.35
CA GLN A 209 15.31 8.82 3.61
C GLN A 209 15.00 9.87 4.67
N THR A 210 13.86 10.59 4.52
CA THR A 210 13.42 11.60 5.49
C THR A 210 13.25 11.03 6.91
N LEU A 211 12.66 9.83 7.03
CA LEU A 211 12.47 9.16 8.31
C LEU A 211 13.80 8.67 8.91
N LYS A 212 14.69 8.13 8.07
CA LYS A 212 16.04 7.71 8.49
C LYS A 212 16.90 8.90 8.95
N ASP A 213 16.84 10.01 8.24
CA ASP A 213 17.53 11.26 8.59
C ASP A 213 17.00 11.83 9.92
N ALA A 214 15.72 11.57 10.25
CA ALA A 214 15.11 11.90 11.54
C ALA A 214 15.36 10.83 12.63
N GLY A 215 16.24 9.84 12.38
CA GLY A 215 16.69 8.86 13.35
C GLY A 215 15.94 7.54 13.40
N ALA A 216 15.04 7.24 12.45
CA ALA A 216 14.39 5.94 12.37
C ALA A 216 15.43 4.83 12.09
N THR A 217 15.37 3.72 12.84
CA THR A 217 16.33 2.62 12.72
C THR A 217 15.93 1.63 11.63
N TYR A 218 14.64 1.50 11.34
CA TYR A 218 14.09 0.60 10.33
C TYR A 218 12.88 1.23 9.64
N VAL A 219 12.82 1.13 8.31
CA VAL A 219 11.68 1.63 7.52
C VAL A 219 11.24 0.56 6.53
N GLU A 220 10.06 0.02 6.74
CA GLU A 220 9.39 -0.93 5.84
C GLU A 220 8.25 -0.25 5.10
N ILE A 221 8.07 -0.59 3.83
CA ILE A 221 6.98 -0.03 3.01
C ILE A 221 5.89 -1.09 2.88
N TRP A 222 4.67 -0.77 3.29
CA TRP A 222 3.48 -1.61 3.09
C TRP A 222 2.60 -1.00 2.01
N CYS A 223 2.44 -1.68 0.92
CA CYS A 223 1.57 -1.24 -0.18
C CYS A 223 0.77 -2.40 -0.75
N LEU A 224 -0.26 -2.09 -1.52
CA LEU A 224 -1.12 -3.11 -2.11
C LEU A 224 -0.42 -3.82 -3.27
N ALA A 225 0.29 -3.06 -4.11
CA ALA A 225 0.92 -3.65 -5.29
C ALA A 225 2.26 -3.03 -5.65
N ARG A 226 3.04 -3.82 -6.36
CA ARG A 226 4.26 -3.41 -7.05
C ARG A 226 4.02 -3.32 -8.56
N THR A 227 4.31 -2.19 -9.18
CA THR A 227 4.32 -2.11 -10.63
C THR A 227 5.55 -2.86 -11.17
N PRO A 228 5.39 -3.86 -12.04
CA PRO A 228 6.51 -4.50 -12.71
C PRO A 228 7.29 -3.47 -13.54
N PRO A 229 8.56 -3.76 -13.92
CA PRO A 229 9.27 -2.93 -14.88
C PRO A 229 8.48 -2.92 -16.20
N PRO A 230 8.61 -1.86 -17.01
CA PRO A 230 8.11 -1.91 -18.38
C PRO A 230 8.65 -3.18 -19.03
N GLY A 231 7.77 -4.00 -19.63
CA GLY A 231 8.19 -5.14 -20.43
C GLY A 231 9.04 -4.64 -21.60
N ASP A 232 10.07 -5.40 -21.93
CA ASP A 232 10.82 -5.23 -23.17
C ASP A 232 9.97 -5.62 -24.37
#